data_c07cf7769bd200f633b6dec22ce88f31
#
_entry.id   c07cf7769bd200f633b6dec22ce88f31
#
_cell.length_a   1.000
_cell.length_b   1.000
_cell.length_c   1.000
_cell.angle_alpha   90.00
_cell.angle_beta   90.00
_cell.angle_gamma   90.00
#
_symmetry.space_group_name_H-M   'P 1'
#
loop_
_entity.id
_entity.type
_entity.pdbx_description
1 polymer ?
#
loop_
_entity_poly.entity_id
_entity_poly.type
_entity_poly.pdbx_seq_one_letter_code
_entity_poly.pdbx_strand_id
1 'polypeptide(L)'
;MMINTAYDPRLLEQWAVDLNSTQEIEQCLEPYLHQYDCAFTSQKQSKHFADFVRGLLSPLDRKSIEPIALHLAGEKSVRPMQQFFTRAPLREDDILDTYQQLLAAQLNHTGSMLSVDDTSFVKKGTHSIGVKRQYCGRLGKRENCQVGVFLSYAGGSGYGLVDYELYIPQEWF
;
A
#
# COMPACT_ATOMS: atom_id res chain seq x y z
N MET A 1 -20.94 4.28 18.85
CA MET A 1 -21.64 4.70 17.63
C MET A 1 -21.15 3.77 16.53
N MET A 2 -21.97 2.77 16.14
CA MET A 2 -21.62 1.88 15.05
C MET A 2 -21.70 2.70 13.77
N ILE A 3 -20.57 2.85 13.07
CA ILE A 3 -20.59 3.37 11.70
C ILE A 3 -21.28 2.29 10.88
N ASN A 4 -22.53 2.53 10.57
CA ASN A 4 -23.28 1.73 9.63
C ASN A 4 -22.69 2.04 8.24
N THR A 5 -21.74 1.22 7.80
CA THR A 5 -21.30 1.19 6.42
C THR A 5 -22.41 0.57 5.61
N ALA A 6 -23.50 1.31 5.45
CA ALA A 6 -24.55 0.93 4.53
C ALA A 6 -23.92 0.97 3.13
N TYR A 7 -23.65 -0.20 2.63
CA TYR A 7 -23.28 -0.47 1.26
C TYR A 7 -24.36 0.15 0.35
N ASP A 8 -23.98 1.16 -0.46
CA ASP A 8 -24.88 1.73 -1.46
C ASP A 8 -24.77 0.92 -2.75
N PRO A 9 -25.78 0.11 -3.11
CA PRO A 9 -25.77 -0.69 -4.33
C PRO A 9 -25.57 0.15 -5.61
N ARG A 10 -25.96 1.42 -5.59
CA ARG A 10 -25.81 2.34 -6.73
C ARG A 10 -24.34 2.68 -7.01
N LEU A 11 -23.48 2.59 -6.01
CA LEU A 11 -22.03 2.73 -6.21
C LEU A 11 -21.46 1.57 -7.03
N LEU A 12 -21.99 0.36 -6.87
CA LEU A 12 -21.56 -0.77 -7.70
C LEU A 12 -22.04 -0.67 -9.15
N GLU A 13 -23.25 -0.15 -9.37
CA GLU A 13 -23.75 0.08 -10.73
C GLU A 13 -22.93 1.16 -11.46
N GLN A 14 -22.47 2.18 -10.72
CA GLN A 14 -21.55 3.19 -11.25
C GLN A 14 -20.11 2.66 -11.47
N TRP A 15 -19.70 1.68 -10.69
CA TRP A 15 -18.36 1.08 -10.73
C TRP A 15 -18.38 -0.35 -11.28
N ALA A 16 -19.42 -0.72 -12.02
CA ALA A 16 -19.46 -1.99 -12.71
C ALA A 16 -18.29 -2.05 -13.72
N VAL A 17 -17.18 -2.61 -13.23
CA VAL A 17 -16.00 -2.91 -14.04
C VAL A 17 -16.41 -4.03 -14.99
N ASP A 18 -16.57 -3.74 -16.26
CA ASP A 18 -16.86 -4.76 -17.26
C ASP A 18 -15.61 -5.66 -17.51
N LEU A 19 -15.80 -6.76 -18.23
CA LEU A 19 -14.71 -7.69 -18.56
C LEU A 19 -13.61 -7.02 -19.41
N ASN A 20 -13.95 -6.03 -20.22
CA ASN A 20 -12.98 -5.31 -21.05
C ASN A 20 -12.09 -4.44 -20.17
N SER A 21 -12.67 -3.71 -19.19
CA SER A 21 -11.91 -2.93 -18.21
C SER A 21 -10.96 -3.80 -17.37
N THR A 22 -11.35 -5.04 -17.04
CA THR A 22 -10.48 -5.97 -16.33
C THR A 22 -9.28 -6.39 -17.19
N GLN A 23 -9.48 -6.67 -18.47
CA GLN A 23 -8.41 -7.00 -19.40
C GLN A 23 -7.47 -5.80 -19.64
N GLU A 24 -8.00 -4.59 -19.74
CA GLU A 24 -7.20 -3.37 -19.83
C GLU A 24 -6.33 -3.16 -18.59
N ILE A 25 -6.86 -3.39 -17.39
CA ILE A 25 -6.10 -3.31 -16.14
C ILE A 25 -4.96 -4.34 -16.14
N GLU A 26 -5.21 -5.60 -16.54
CA GLU A 26 -4.17 -6.63 -16.65
C GLU A 26 -3.07 -6.24 -17.64
N GLN A 27 -3.44 -5.70 -18.81
CA GLN A 27 -2.48 -5.24 -19.80
C GLN A 27 -1.62 -4.06 -19.33
N CYS A 28 -2.17 -3.18 -18.47
CA CYS A 28 -1.43 -2.05 -17.90
C CYS A 28 -0.56 -2.45 -16.70
N LEU A 29 -0.93 -3.50 -15.97
CA LEU A 29 -0.26 -3.88 -14.72
C LEU A 29 1.18 -4.34 -14.94
N GLU A 30 1.45 -5.17 -15.95
CA GLU A 30 2.80 -5.65 -16.23
C GLU A 30 3.77 -4.51 -16.59
N PRO A 31 3.46 -3.62 -17.54
CA PRO A 31 4.32 -2.47 -17.84
C PRO A 31 4.50 -1.54 -16.63
N TYR A 32 3.47 -1.38 -15.80
CA TYR A 32 3.56 -0.60 -14.57
C TYR A 32 4.54 -1.23 -13.57
N LEU A 33 4.46 -2.53 -13.33
CA LEU A 33 5.35 -3.24 -12.40
C LEU A 33 6.80 -3.21 -12.87
N HIS A 34 7.05 -3.28 -14.18
CA HIS A 34 8.40 -3.19 -14.75
C HIS A 34 9.07 -1.83 -14.55
N GLN A 35 8.32 -0.74 -14.29
CA GLN A 35 8.92 0.56 -13.97
C GLN A 35 9.77 0.49 -12.69
N TYR A 36 9.49 -0.45 -11.80
CA TYR A 36 10.18 -0.63 -10.53
C TYR A 36 11.41 -1.55 -10.60
N ASP A 37 11.75 -2.11 -11.75
CA ASP A 37 12.86 -3.05 -11.90
C ASP A 37 14.21 -2.44 -11.48
N CYS A 38 14.37 -1.13 -11.62
CA CYS A 38 15.57 -0.39 -11.20
C CYS A 38 15.83 -0.45 -9.68
N ALA A 39 14.80 -0.69 -8.86
CA ALA A 39 14.91 -0.79 -7.41
C ALA A 39 15.45 -2.17 -6.94
N PHE A 40 15.61 -3.12 -7.85
CA PHE A 40 15.98 -4.49 -7.51
C PHE A 40 17.32 -4.91 -8.15
N THR A 41 18.06 -5.75 -7.43
CA THR A 41 19.37 -6.26 -7.90
C THR A 41 19.25 -7.53 -8.73
N SER A 42 18.07 -8.13 -8.83
CA SER A 42 17.83 -9.35 -9.60
C SER A 42 16.38 -9.48 -10.06
N GLN A 43 16.17 -10.14 -11.19
CA GLN A 43 14.82 -10.47 -11.69
C GLN A 43 13.98 -11.26 -10.70
N LYS A 44 14.61 -12.06 -9.81
CA LYS A 44 13.89 -12.78 -8.77
C LYS A 44 13.28 -11.83 -7.74
N GLN A 45 13.96 -10.75 -7.39
CA GLN A 45 13.44 -9.72 -6.50
C GLN A 45 12.30 -8.95 -7.16
N SER A 46 12.47 -8.50 -8.41
CA SER A 46 11.39 -7.87 -9.20
C SER A 46 10.15 -8.76 -9.25
N LYS A 47 10.35 -10.06 -9.50
CA LYS A 47 9.23 -11.02 -9.51
C LYS A 47 8.53 -11.10 -8.15
N HIS A 48 9.26 -11.18 -7.04
CA HIS A 48 8.63 -11.22 -5.71
C HIS A 48 7.87 -9.93 -5.39
N PHE A 49 8.39 -8.77 -5.78
CA PHE A 49 7.69 -7.50 -5.69
C PHE A 49 6.40 -7.52 -6.50
N ALA A 50 6.47 -7.88 -7.77
CA ALA A 50 5.32 -7.96 -8.66
C ALA A 50 4.26 -8.94 -8.14
N ASP A 51 4.69 -10.12 -7.68
CA ASP A 51 3.79 -11.11 -7.08
C ASP A 51 3.12 -10.55 -5.82
N PHE A 52 3.84 -9.82 -4.98
CA PHE A 52 3.27 -9.20 -3.78
C PHE A 52 2.23 -8.14 -4.14
N VAL A 53 2.52 -7.26 -5.11
CA VAL A 53 1.55 -6.24 -5.57
C VAL A 53 0.30 -6.90 -6.16
N ARG A 54 0.44 -7.95 -6.99
CA ARG A 54 -0.71 -8.73 -7.48
C ARG A 54 -1.53 -9.33 -6.34
N GLY A 55 -0.86 -9.83 -5.31
CA GLY A 55 -1.52 -10.33 -4.10
C GLY A 55 -2.27 -9.26 -3.33
N LEU A 56 -1.75 -8.03 -3.27
CA LEU A 56 -2.46 -6.88 -2.68
C LEU A 56 -3.72 -6.52 -3.47
N LEU A 57 -3.70 -6.69 -4.78
CA LEU A 57 -4.85 -6.44 -5.66
C LEU A 57 -5.84 -7.62 -5.71
N SER A 58 -5.46 -8.80 -5.21
CA SER A 58 -6.31 -10.00 -5.20
C SER A 58 -7.48 -9.89 -4.21
N PRO A 59 -8.54 -10.72 -4.34
CA PRO A 59 -9.72 -10.69 -3.45
C PRO A 59 -9.46 -11.33 -2.07
N LEU A 60 -8.21 -11.52 -1.66
CA LEU A 60 -7.87 -12.09 -0.35
C LEU A 60 -8.33 -11.16 0.78
N ASP A 61 -9.02 -11.70 1.79
CA ASP A 61 -9.40 -10.98 3.00
C ASP A 61 -8.19 -10.55 3.82
N ARG A 62 -7.18 -11.42 3.90
CA ARG A 62 -5.94 -11.17 4.64
C ARG A 62 -4.76 -10.94 3.69
N LYS A 63 -4.34 -9.70 3.58
CA LYS A 63 -3.24 -9.21 2.73
C LYS A 63 -1.89 -9.23 3.47
N SER A 64 -1.43 -10.41 3.90
CA SER A 64 -0.09 -10.58 4.47
C SER A 64 0.74 -11.54 3.62
N ILE A 65 2.06 -11.55 3.83
CA ILE A 65 3.02 -12.27 2.95
C ILE A 65 2.62 -13.73 2.73
N GLU A 66 2.25 -14.45 3.80
CA GLU A 66 1.94 -15.88 3.70
C GLU A 66 0.67 -16.18 2.89
N PRO A 67 -0.52 -15.59 3.17
CA PRO A 67 -1.70 -15.77 2.34
C PRO A 67 -1.50 -15.36 0.88
N ILE A 68 -0.77 -14.27 0.63
CA ILE A 68 -0.45 -13.83 -0.73
C ILE A 68 0.39 -14.88 -1.46
N ALA A 69 1.46 -15.35 -0.82
CA ALA A 69 2.34 -16.35 -1.41
C ALA A 69 1.62 -17.68 -1.69
N LEU A 70 0.80 -18.14 -0.75
CA LEU A 70 -0.02 -19.33 -0.91
C LEU A 70 -0.99 -19.21 -2.08
N HIS A 71 -1.67 -18.07 -2.19
CA HIS A 71 -2.65 -17.81 -3.24
C HIS A 71 -2.03 -17.80 -4.64
N LEU A 72 -0.86 -17.16 -4.80
CA LEU A 72 -0.25 -16.96 -6.11
C LEU A 72 0.59 -18.14 -6.60
N ALA A 73 1.30 -18.83 -5.72
CA ALA A 73 2.30 -19.82 -6.14
C ALA A 73 2.44 -21.05 -5.19
N GLY A 74 1.55 -21.19 -4.22
CA GLY A 74 1.50 -22.32 -3.30
C GLY A 74 2.57 -22.30 -2.20
N GLU A 75 2.60 -23.36 -1.38
CA GLU A 75 3.41 -23.43 -0.15
C GLU A 75 4.91 -23.17 -0.36
N LYS A 76 5.48 -23.62 -1.47
CA LYS A 76 6.91 -23.46 -1.75
C LYS A 76 7.35 -22.00 -1.94
N SER A 77 6.42 -21.09 -2.17
CA SER A 77 6.65 -19.67 -2.39
C SER A 77 6.68 -18.84 -1.10
N VAL A 78 6.12 -19.35 -0.02
CA VAL A 78 5.97 -18.62 1.26
C VAL A 78 7.34 -18.20 1.81
N ARG A 79 8.25 -19.15 2.00
CA ARG A 79 9.58 -18.85 2.56
C ARG A 79 10.43 -17.93 1.67
N PRO A 80 10.51 -18.13 0.34
CA PRO A 80 11.17 -17.17 -0.54
C PRO A 80 10.64 -15.75 -0.46
N MET A 81 9.32 -15.56 -0.42
CA MET A 81 8.71 -14.24 -0.31
C MET A 81 8.97 -13.60 1.06
N GLN A 82 8.91 -14.36 2.15
CA GLN A 82 9.31 -13.89 3.47
C GLN A 82 10.77 -13.45 3.50
N GLN A 83 11.68 -14.22 2.88
CA GLN A 83 13.10 -13.87 2.78
C GLN A 83 13.34 -12.61 1.95
N PHE A 84 12.56 -12.40 0.89
CA PHE A 84 12.62 -11.18 0.10
C PHE A 84 12.38 -9.94 0.99
N PHE A 85 11.33 -9.93 1.81
CA PHE A 85 11.02 -8.79 2.70
C PHE A 85 11.95 -8.65 3.92
N THR A 86 12.62 -9.73 4.35
CA THR A 86 13.43 -9.68 5.58
C THR A 86 14.93 -9.60 5.32
N ARG A 87 15.40 -9.95 4.13
CA ARG A 87 16.84 -10.10 3.85
C ARG A 87 17.31 -9.46 2.55
N ALA A 88 16.41 -9.21 1.59
CA ALA A 88 16.82 -8.55 0.37
C ALA A 88 17.23 -7.10 0.68
N PRO A 89 18.31 -6.60 0.08
CA PRO A 89 18.68 -5.18 0.16
C PRO A 89 17.71 -4.39 -0.72
N LEU A 90 16.51 -4.13 -0.18
CA LEU A 90 15.50 -3.33 -0.87
C LEU A 90 15.94 -1.87 -0.89
N ARG A 91 15.86 -1.26 -2.04
CA ARG A 91 16.10 0.16 -2.24
C ARG A 91 14.76 0.87 -2.19
N GLU A 92 14.27 1.10 -0.96
CA GLU A 92 12.95 1.68 -0.72
C GLU A 92 12.80 3.06 -1.34
N ASP A 93 13.86 3.87 -1.29
CA ASP A 93 13.90 5.19 -1.91
C ASP A 93 13.69 5.11 -3.44
N ASP A 94 14.30 4.14 -4.12
CA ASP A 94 14.11 3.97 -5.57
C ASP A 94 12.68 3.55 -5.91
N ILE A 95 12.03 2.77 -5.04
CA ILE A 95 10.61 2.40 -5.21
C ILE A 95 9.75 3.66 -5.07
N LEU A 96 10.00 4.46 -4.03
CA LEU A 96 9.26 5.68 -3.77
C LEU A 96 9.48 6.72 -4.87
N ASP A 97 10.73 6.96 -5.28
CA ASP A 97 11.07 7.86 -6.37
C ASP A 97 10.38 7.48 -7.68
N THR A 98 10.41 6.18 -8.02
CA THR A 98 9.72 5.67 -9.22
C THR A 98 8.22 5.93 -9.13
N TYR A 99 7.61 5.64 -7.99
CA TYR A 99 6.19 5.89 -7.77
C TYR A 99 5.84 7.37 -7.88
N GLN A 100 6.62 8.25 -7.25
CA GLN A 100 6.41 9.70 -7.30
C GLN A 100 6.52 10.26 -8.72
N GLN A 101 7.49 9.77 -9.51
CA GLN A 101 7.63 10.16 -10.91
C GLN A 101 6.42 9.73 -11.76
N LEU A 102 5.94 8.50 -11.58
CA LEU A 102 4.76 7.99 -12.26
C LEU A 102 3.50 8.78 -11.86
N LEU A 103 3.35 9.06 -10.57
CA LEU A 103 2.24 9.85 -10.05
C LEU A 103 2.25 11.29 -10.62
N ALA A 104 3.42 11.94 -10.61
CA ALA A 104 3.58 13.28 -11.15
C ALA A 104 3.29 13.35 -12.66
N ALA A 105 3.68 12.35 -13.42
CA ALA A 105 3.40 12.28 -14.85
C ALA A 105 1.89 12.19 -15.16
N GLN A 106 1.13 11.53 -14.30
CA GLN A 106 -0.31 11.32 -14.49
C GLN A 106 -1.18 12.41 -13.87
N LEU A 107 -0.77 12.93 -12.69
CA LEU A 107 -1.61 13.82 -11.88
C LEU A 107 -1.18 15.29 -11.91
N ASN A 108 -0.14 15.64 -12.68
CA ASN A 108 0.34 17.02 -12.76
C ASN A 108 -0.71 17.94 -13.36
N HIS A 109 -1.36 18.75 -12.51
CA HIS A 109 -2.42 19.67 -12.91
C HIS A 109 -2.35 20.98 -12.12
N THR A 110 -2.60 22.11 -12.78
CA THR A 110 -2.73 23.41 -12.11
C THR A 110 -3.99 23.44 -11.23
N GLY A 111 -3.85 23.95 -10.01
CA GLY A 111 -4.95 23.99 -9.04
C GLY A 111 -5.10 22.75 -8.17
N SER A 112 -4.06 21.91 -8.14
CA SER A 112 -3.99 20.76 -7.24
C SER A 112 -3.69 21.16 -5.80
N MET A 113 -4.05 20.28 -4.87
CA MET A 113 -3.88 20.48 -3.43
C MET A 113 -3.04 19.34 -2.84
N LEU A 114 -2.15 19.69 -1.92
CA LEU A 114 -1.48 18.75 -1.04
C LEU A 114 -2.16 18.77 0.33
N SER A 115 -2.35 17.60 0.92
CA SER A 115 -2.90 17.44 2.26
C SER A 115 -2.02 16.51 3.08
N VAL A 116 -1.80 16.87 4.34
CA VAL A 116 -1.09 16.03 5.31
C VAL A 116 -2.11 15.56 6.33
N ASP A 117 -2.17 14.25 6.56
CA ASP A 117 -3.05 13.64 7.55
C ASP A 117 -2.37 12.45 8.22
N ASP A 118 -2.82 12.10 9.41
CA ASP A 118 -2.32 10.95 10.15
C ASP A 118 -3.33 9.81 10.22
N THR A 119 -2.81 8.59 10.25
CA THR A 119 -3.65 7.39 10.43
C THR A 119 -3.05 6.45 11.45
N SER A 120 -3.91 5.81 12.24
CA SER A 120 -3.50 4.94 13.33
C SER A 120 -3.70 3.47 12.98
N PHE A 121 -2.65 2.67 13.18
CA PHE A 121 -2.63 1.23 12.98
C PHE A 121 -2.59 0.51 14.34
N VAL A 122 -3.68 -0.13 14.74
CA VAL A 122 -3.77 -0.88 15.99
C VAL A 122 -2.78 -2.04 15.98
N LYS A 123 -2.03 -2.18 17.06
CA LYS A 123 -1.02 -3.24 17.24
C LYS A 123 -1.29 -4.02 18.53
N LYS A 124 -1.07 -5.33 18.48
CA LYS A 124 -1.17 -6.20 19.67
C LYS A 124 0.14 -6.27 20.47
N GLY A 125 1.28 -6.10 19.78
CA GLY A 125 2.61 -6.16 20.38
C GLY A 125 3.16 -4.79 20.72
N THR A 126 4.31 -4.75 21.43
CA THR A 126 4.99 -3.54 21.90
C THR A 126 6.38 -3.34 21.27
N HIS A 127 6.83 -4.25 20.41
CA HIS A 127 8.20 -4.26 19.89
C HIS A 127 8.36 -3.58 18.51
N SER A 128 7.27 -3.24 17.83
CA SER A 128 7.37 -2.51 16.55
C SER A 128 7.69 -1.05 16.82
N ILE A 129 8.63 -0.48 16.05
CA ILE A 129 9.05 0.92 16.18
C ILE A 129 7.83 1.84 16.17
N GLY A 130 7.80 2.83 17.07
CA GLY A 130 6.72 3.82 17.18
C GLY A 130 5.42 3.33 17.82
N VAL A 131 5.36 2.06 18.27
CA VAL A 131 4.18 1.54 18.99
C VAL A 131 4.11 2.14 20.39
N LYS A 132 2.96 2.71 20.71
CA LYS A 132 2.67 3.26 22.03
C LYS A 132 1.17 3.24 22.29
N ARG A 133 0.77 3.28 23.58
CA ARG A 133 -0.62 3.55 23.97
C ARG A 133 -0.92 5.04 23.83
N GLN A 134 -1.38 5.45 22.66
CA GLN A 134 -1.66 6.81 22.25
C GLN A 134 -3.09 6.94 21.71
N TYR A 135 -3.52 8.16 21.36
CA TYR A 135 -4.82 8.36 20.76
C TYR A 135 -4.85 7.68 19.38
N CYS A 136 -5.87 6.84 19.18
CA CYS A 136 -6.12 6.15 17.93
C CYS A 136 -7.35 6.75 17.27
N GLY A 137 -7.17 7.63 16.28
CA GLY A 137 -8.25 8.34 15.60
C GLY A 137 -9.28 7.38 15.00
N ARG A 138 -8.83 6.25 14.45
CA ARG A 138 -9.70 5.20 13.91
C ARG A 138 -10.69 4.61 14.93
N LEU A 139 -10.29 4.53 16.21
CA LEU A 139 -11.12 3.96 17.28
C LEU A 139 -11.75 5.03 18.17
N GLY A 140 -11.37 6.30 18.04
CA GLY A 140 -11.82 7.39 18.88
C GLY A 140 -11.41 7.29 20.36
N LYS A 141 -10.35 6.51 20.67
CA LYS A 141 -9.89 6.25 22.05
C LYS A 141 -8.37 6.04 22.10
N ARG A 142 -7.81 6.02 23.32
CA ARG A 142 -6.40 5.63 23.51
C ARG A 142 -6.25 4.11 23.40
N GLU A 143 -5.41 3.68 22.46
CA GLU A 143 -5.15 2.28 22.19
C GLU A 143 -3.66 2.08 21.84
N ASN A 144 -3.18 0.84 21.89
CA ASN A 144 -1.84 0.49 21.47
C ASN A 144 -1.78 0.51 19.95
N CYS A 145 -1.10 1.51 19.38
CA CYS A 145 -1.05 1.71 17.94
C CYS A 145 0.27 2.35 17.48
N GLN A 146 0.56 2.20 16.19
CA GLN A 146 1.50 3.04 15.45
C GLN A 146 0.71 4.13 14.73
N VAL A 147 1.34 5.27 14.47
CA VAL A 147 0.76 6.37 13.69
C VAL A 147 1.64 6.64 12.48
N GLY A 148 1.06 6.55 11.30
CA GLY A 148 1.69 6.97 10.05
C GLY A 148 1.15 8.33 9.63
N VAL A 149 2.03 9.24 9.23
CA VAL A 149 1.71 10.53 8.63
C VAL A 149 1.84 10.39 7.13
N PHE A 150 0.85 10.81 6.39
CA PHE A 150 0.79 10.66 4.95
C PHE A 150 0.63 12.01 4.26
N LEU A 151 1.40 12.21 3.20
CA LEU A 151 1.22 13.31 2.27
C LEU A 151 0.39 12.81 1.09
N SER A 152 -0.74 13.44 0.85
CA SER A 152 -1.61 13.13 -0.28
C SER A 152 -1.71 14.31 -1.25
N TYR A 153 -1.88 13.97 -2.51
CA TYR A 153 -2.11 14.90 -3.62
C TYR A 153 -3.51 14.67 -4.17
N ALA A 154 -4.24 15.74 -4.44
CA ALA A 154 -5.52 15.71 -5.12
C ALA A 154 -5.61 16.82 -6.16
N GLY A 155 -6.05 16.49 -7.36
CA GLY A 155 -6.21 17.41 -8.48
C GLY A 155 -7.33 16.98 -9.44
N GLY A 156 -7.51 17.75 -10.48
CA GLY A 156 -8.56 17.50 -11.47
C GLY A 156 -8.46 16.15 -12.19
N SER A 157 -7.25 15.57 -12.26
CA SER A 157 -6.98 14.29 -12.93
C SER A 157 -7.03 13.07 -11.99
N GLY A 158 -7.16 13.29 -10.67
CA GLY A 158 -7.19 12.21 -9.70
C GLY A 158 -6.49 12.56 -8.39
N TYR A 159 -6.21 11.54 -7.60
CA TYR A 159 -5.56 11.68 -6.29
C TYR A 159 -4.63 10.49 -6.01
N GLY A 160 -3.68 10.69 -5.11
CA GLY A 160 -2.77 9.63 -4.65
C GLY A 160 -2.00 10.02 -3.40
N LEU A 161 -1.44 9.03 -2.71
CA LEU A 161 -0.48 9.26 -1.64
C LEU A 161 0.87 9.57 -2.28
N VAL A 162 1.53 10.62 -1.85
CA VAL A 162 2.82 11.06 -2.43
C VAL A 162 3.97 10.54 -1.59
N ASP A 163 3.79 10.58 -0.27
CA ASP A 163 4.85 10.26 0.69
C ASP A 163 4.27 9.82 2.03
N TYR A 164 5.10 9.25 2.89
CA TYR A 164 4.70 8.84 4.22
C TYR A 164 5.87 8.85 5.19
N GLU A 165 5.54 9.08 6.47
CA GLU A 165 6.49 8.96 7.58
C GLU A 165 5.85 8.25 8.77
N LEU A 166 6.67 7.50 9.51
CA LEU A 166 6.23 6.89 10.75
C LEU A 166 6.44 7.88 11.91
N TYR A 167 5.37 8.23 12.60
CA TYR A 167 5.50 9.02 13.83
C TYR A 167 6.20 8.20 14.92
N ILE A 168 7.34 8.69 15.40
CA ILE A 168 8.11 8.08 16.46
C ILE A 168 7.90 8.88 17.75
N PRO A 169 7.19 8.32 18.75
CA PRO A 169 7.03 8.99 20.06
C PRO A 169 8.40 9.19 20.75
N GLN A 170 8.51 10.26 21.52
CA GLN A 170 9.77 10.66 22.17
C GLN A 170 10.36 9.55 23.07
N GLU A 171 9.55 8.69 23.62
CA GLU A 171 10.00 7.59 24.49
C GLU A 171 10.79 6.50 23.73
N TRP A 172 10.88 6.58 22.41
CA TRP A 172 11.68 5.67 21.58
C TRP A 172 13.11 6.17 21.33
N PHE A 173 13.45 7.38 21.81
CA PHE A 173 14.76 8.00 21.80
C PHE A 173 15.38 8.04 23.22
#